data_59d792270caece447576f87abd8efbec
#
_entry.id   59d792270caece447576f87abd8efbec
#
_cell.length_a   1.000
_cell.length_b   1.000
_cell.length_c   1.000
_cell.angle_alpha   90.00
_cell.angle_beta   90.00
_cell.angle_gamma   90.00
#
_symmetry.space_group_name_H-M   'P 1'
#
loop_
_entity.id
_entity.type
_entity.pdbx_description
1 polymer ?
#
loop_
_entity_poly.entity_id
_entity_poly.type
_entity_poly.pdbx_seq_one_letter_code
_entity_poly.pdbx_strand_id
1 'polypeptide(L)'
;MKTFLKNLWLILLLFVPVMMFAQKEMQIGDTTYYKTLIPEAKQGLLKNVSMIANMRFAERNEFIDGEFMKSRFTMEQFRMEFRGQVHEKVYFRFRNRYTKTPSSQSIDNIFGSVDLAFIRVSLSDKWSLTAGKMCADWGGYEFDANPIDIYEYADIVEMADNFLSGIQVSYQAFQNHSFTFQALDSRTKSFEELYGEQPGMVESKVPLAFVANWRGSFFGGKFNTIWSYALHTEAEDVFMNYFALGNQLKLGKFTMEYDFKYSMEDLDRTGIVSATVPDTLYPWALQNCVYSEHWLHLYYRISPKINIAIIGMLDFANWKDDLDPQRPEGEDLIRTAWGYIPTIEYYPFKDLNLRFYANWIGRIYNYSDYSKERFGAADYTTGRFTVGFVSPLAIF
;
A
#
# COMPACT_ATOMS: atom_id res chain seq x y z
N MET A 1 31.67 -19.65 -9.65
CA MET A 1 31.53 -18.26 -9.24
C MET A 1 32.07 -17.24 -10.24
N LYS A 2 33.22 -17.48 -10.92
CA LYS A 2 33.77 -16.54 -11.93
C LYS A 2 33.01 -16.47 -13.26
N THR A 3 32.27 -17.51 -13.64
CA THR A 3 31.50 -17.56 -14.89
C THR A 3 30.14 -16.87 -14.79
N PHE A 4 29.57 -16.80 -13.59
CA PHE A 4 28.29 -16.15 -13.33
C PHE A 4 28.37 -14.62 -13.40
N LEU A 5 29.49 -14.06 -12.94
CA LEU A 5 29.76 -12.61 -12.99
C LEU A 5 30.05 -12.09 -14.42
N LYS A 6 30.55 -12.92 -15.32
CA LYS A 6 30.80 -12.55 -16.72
C LYS A 6 29.52 -12.37 -17.53
N ASN A 7 28.48 -13.12 -17.22
CA ASN A 7 27.18 -13.03 -17.90
C ASN A 7 26.30 -11.90 -17.37
N LEU A 8 26.54 -11.43 -16.14
CA LEU A 8 25.83 -10.29 -15.56
C LEU A 8 26.18 -8.96 -16.25
N TRP A 9 27.43 -8.81 -16.73
CA TRP A 9 27.87 -7.65 -17.50
C TRP A 9 27.30 -7.60 -18.93
N LEU A 10 27.00 -8.75 -19.53
CA LEU A 10 26.38 -8.82 -20.85
C LEU A 10 24.88 -8.44 -20.80
N ILE A 11 24.21 -8.65 -19.69
CA ILE A 11 22.81 -8.23 -19.47
C ILE A 11 22.74 -6.71 -19.24
N LEU A 12 23.75 -6.13 -18.57
CA LEU A 12 23.84 -4.68 -18.36
C LEU A 12 24.20 -3.89 -19.63
N LEU A 13 24.86 -4.50 -20.62
CA LEU A 13 25.23 -3.87 -21.89
C LEU A 13 24.09 -3.84 -22.92
N LEU A 14 22.98 -4.59 -22.71
CA LEU A 14 21.77 -4.55 -23.54
C LEU A 14 20.84 -3.38 -23.22
N PHE A 15 21.16 -2.55 -22.22
CA PHE A 15 20.40 -1.37 -21.81
C PHE A 15 21.02 -0.05 -22.23
N VAL A 16 21.61 0.03 -23.45
CA VAL A 16 22.01 1.34 -24.01
C VAL A 16 20.76 2.04 -24.55
N PRO A 17 20.49 3.29 -24.17
CA PRO A 17 19.24 3.96 -24.49
C PRO A 17 19.18 4.34 -25.97
N VAL A 18 18.18 3.84 -26.66
CA VAL A 18 17.70 4.47 -27.89
C VAL A 18 16.87 5.69 -27.48
N MET A 19 17.50 6.86 -27.52
CA MET A 19 16.78 8.13 -27.44
C MET A 19 15.91 8.29 -28.67
N MET A 20 14.59 8.26 -28.52
CA MET A 20 13.69 8.93 -29.44
C MET A 20 12.47 9.50 -28.70
N PHE A 21 12.30 10.78 -28.93
CA PHE A 21 11.31 11.71 -28.48
C PHE A 21 9.87 11.19 -28.46
N ALA A 22 9.21 11.27 -27.32
CA ALA A 22 7.78 11.52 -27.22
C ALA A 22 7.53 12.31 -25.92
N GLN A 23 7.28 13.59 -26.08
CA GLN A 23 6.72 14.42 -25.04
C GLN A 23 5.34 13.91 -24.70
N LYS A 24 5.15 13.43 -23.47
CA LYS A 24 3.86 13.40 -22.79
C LYS A 24 4.12 13.60 -21.30
N GLU A 25 3.50 14.62 -20.76
CA GLU A 25 3.56 14.94 -19.34
C GLU A 25 3.25 13.71 -18.50
N MET A 26 4.17 13.36 -17.59
CA MET A 26 3.94 12.35 -16.58
C MET A 26 3.03 12.97 -15.52
N GLN A 27 1.75 12.69 -15.58
CA GLN A 27 0.81 13.07 -14.54
C GLN A 27 1.03 12.15 -13.35
N ILE A 28 1.57 12.70 -12.28
CA ILE A 28 1.63 12.06 -10.97
C ILE A 28 0.19 12.05 -10.41
N GLY A 29 -0.40 10.86 -10.38
CA GLY A 29 -1.74 10.66 -9.84
C GLY A 29 -2.83 10.67 -10.92
N ASP A 30 -3.77 9.81 -10.71
CA ASP A 30 -4.95 9.51 -11.51
C ASP A 30 -5.67 10.79 -12.00
N THR A 31 -5.35 11.25 -13.19
CA THR A 31 -6.06 12.33 -13.87
C THR A 31 -6.72 11.80 -15.13
N THR A 32 -7.60 10.87 -14.95
CA THR A 32 -8.64 10.64 -15.94
C THR A 32 -9.65 11.78 -15.79
N TYR A 33 -9.73 12.66 -16.77
CA TYR A 33 -10.72 13.75 -16.77
C TYR A 33 -12.11 13.15 -16.94
N TYR A 34 -12.82 13.01 -15.84
CA TYR A 34 -14.22 12.63 -15.85
C TYR A 34 -15.10 13.85 -15.73
N LYS A 35 -16.27 13.78 -16.34
CA LYS A 35 -17.29 14.81 -16.24
C LYS A 35 -17.63 15.09 -14.76
N THR A 36 -17.51 16.34 -14.36
CA THR A 36 -17.85 16.78 -13.00
C THR A 36 -19.35 17.00 -12.83
N LEU A 37 -19.86 16.87 -11.60
CA LEU A 37 -21.27 17.18 -11.28
C LEU A 37 -21.57 18.66 -11.49
N ILE A 38 -20.64 19.53 -11.14
CA ILE A 38 -20.74 20.97 -11.39
C ILE A 38 -19.95 21.29 -12.65
N PRO A 39 -20.60 21.72 -13.76
CA PRO A 39 -19.90 22.08 -14.98
C PRO A 39 -18.85 23.18 -14.75
N GLU A 40 -17.70 23.06 -15.42
CA GLU A 40 -16.57 24.02 -15.29
C GLU A 40 -16.98 25.49 -15.44
N ALA A 41 -17.92 25.79 -16.36
CA ALA A 41 -18.44 27.14 -16.56
C ALA A 41 -19.14 27.72 -15.32
N LYS A 42 -19.57 26.90 -14.37
CA LYS A 42 -20.23 27.29 -13.11
C LYS A 42 -19.32 27.26 -11.90
N GLN A 43 -18.08 26.79 -12.03
CA GLN A 43 -17.15 26.62 -10.89
C GLN A 43 -16.56 27.96 -10.42
N GLY A 44 -16.53 28.99 -11.26
CA GLY A 44 -16.08 30.33 -10.87
C GLY A 44 -14.70 30.35 -10.23
N LEU A 45 -14.60 30.71 -8.94
CA LEU A 45 -13.36 30.75 -8.15
C LEU A 45 -12.79 29.39 -7.82
N LEU A 46 -13.53 28.30 -8.02
CA LEU A 46 -13.11 26.93 -7.69
C LEU A 46 -12.40 26.21 -8.86
N LYS A 47 -12.04 26.92 -9.93
CA LYS A 47 -11.40 26.31 -11.12
C LYS A 47 -10.12 25.52 -10.83
N ASN A 48 -9.39 25.90 -9.77
CA ASN A 48 -8.13 25.28 -9.38
C ASN A 48 -8.28 24.29 -8.20
N VAL A 49 -9.51 23.98 -7.80
CA VAL A 49 -9.81 23.09 -6.69
C VAL A 49 -10.72 21.98 -7.19
N SER A 50 -10.42 20.74 -6.80
CA SER A 50 -11.24 19.57 -7.08
C SER A 50 -11.79 19.00 -5.79
N MET A 51 -13.06 18.62 -5.79
CA MET A 51 -13.69 17.84 -4.73
C MET A 51 -14.12 16.50 -5.31
N ILE A 52 -13.68 15.40 -4.69
CA ILE A 52 -13.92 14.05 -5.18
C ILE A 52 -14.52 13.21 -4.05
N ALA A 53 -15.66 12.57 -4.33
CA ALA A 53 -16.23 11.54 -3.47
C ALA A 53 -15.81 10.16 -3.98
N ASN A 54 -14.86 9.53 -3.30
CA ASN A 54 -14.41 8.17 -3.60
C ASN A 54 -15.30 7.16 -2.90
N MET A 55 -16.03 6.34 -3.66
CA MET A 55 -17.01 5.40 -3.12
C MET A 55 -16.80 3.99 -3.65
N ARG A 56 -16.91 3.00 -2.75
CA ARG A 56 -17.08 1.58 -3.10
C ARG A 56 -18.17 1.00 -2.20
N PHE A 57 -19.22 0.51 -2.83
CA PHE A 57 -20.36 -0.14 -2.19
C PHE A 57 -20.52 -1.54 -2.74
N ALA A 58 -20.88 -2.50 -1.86
CA ALA A 58 -21.05 -3.88 -2.26
C ALA A 58 -22.06 -4.63 -1.38
N GLU A 59 -22.64 -5.64 -1.97
CA GLU A 59 -23.20 -6.79 -1.28
C GLU A 59 -22.07 -7.81 -1.08
N ARG A 60 -21.86 -8.25 0.16
CA ARG A 60 -20.77 -9.13 0.58
C ARG A 60 -21.35 -10.42 1.15
N ASN A 61 -20.87 -11.55 0.62
CA ASN A 61 -21.14 -12.88 1.14
C ASN A 61 -19.86 -13.47 1.68
N GLU A 62 -19.79 -13.71 2.98
CA GLU A 62 -18.59 -14.11 3.69
C GLU A 62 -18.63 -15.59 4.05
N PHE A 63 -17.48 -16.27 3.92
CA PHE A 63 -17.30 -17.69 4.17
C PHE A 63 -16.05 -17.91 5.04
N ILE A 64 -16.09 -18.89 5.94
CA ILE A 64 -14.94 -19.40 6.69
C ILE A 64 -14.95 -20.91 6.52
N ASP A 65 -13.82 -21.49 6.12
CA ASP A 65 -13.63 -22.93 5.85
C ASP A 65 -14.70 -23.52 4.92
N GLY A 66 -15.15 -22.69 3.97
CA GLY A 66 -16.19 -23.05 3.01
C GLY A 66 -17.62 -22.91 3.53
N GLU A 67 -17.83 -22.65 4.82
CA GLU A 67 -19.14 -22.43 5.39
C GLU A 67 -19.57 -20.98 5.22
N PHE A 68 -20.83 -20.79 4.80
CA PHE A 68 -21.43 -19.46 4.67
C PHE A 68 -21.69 -18.86 6.05
N MET A 69 -21.13 -17.66 6.29
CA MET A 69 -21.24 -16.98 7.57
C MET A 69 -22.31 -15.91 7.59
N LYS A 70 -22.32 -15.04 6.59
CA LYS A 70 -23.28 -13.92 6.51
C LYS A 70 -23.27 -13.24 5.15
N SER A 71 -24.38 -12.53 4.86
CA SER A 71 -24.51 -11.60 3.75
C SER A 71 -24.93 -10.23 4.25
N ARG A 72 -24.38 -9.16 3.66
CA ARG A 72 -24.79 -7.79 3.98
C ARG A 72 -24.41 -6.79 2.89
N PHE A 73 -25.17 -5.71 2.80
CA PHE A 73 -24.79 -4.52 2.06
C PHE A 73 -23.82 -3.68 2.89
N THR A 74 -22.73 -3.24 2.27
CA THR A 74 -21.65 -2.51 2.96
C THR A 74 -21.13 -1.36 2.10
N MET A 75 -20.99 -0.19 2.69
CA MET A 75 -20.12 0.86 2.15
C MET A 75 -18.69 0.51 2.50
N GLU A 76 -17.96 -0.15 1.59
CA GLU A 76 -16.60 -0.63 1.85
C GLU A 76 -15.60 0.52 1.94
N GLN A 77 -15.78 1.52 1.08
CA GLN A 77 -14.94 2.73 1.06
C GLN A 77 -15.81 3.95 0.81
N PHE A 78 -15.63 4.96 1.65
CA PHE A 78 -16.16 6.30 1.41
C PHE A 78 -15.17 7.34 1.90
N ARG A 79 -14.61 8.10 0.96
CA ARG A 79 -13.64 9.16 1.24
C ARG A 79 -14.03 10.43 0.49
N MET A 80 -13.94 11.56 1.21
CA MET A 80 -14.02 12.88 0.59
C MET A 80 -12.61 13.45 0.45
N GLU A 81 -12.28 13.90 -0.74
CA GLU A 81 -10.99 14.47 -1.06
C GLU A 81 -11.17 15.90 -1.63
N PHE A 82 -10.40 16.83 -1.09
CA PHE A 82 -10.23 18.18 -1.59
C PHE A 82 -8.77 18.36 -1.97
N ARG A 83 -8.52 18.81 -3.20
CA ARG A 83 -7.15 19.08 -3.66
C ARG A 83 -7.14 20.24 -4.65
N GLY A 84 -6.05 20.98 -4.71
CA GLY A 84 -5.96 22.06 -5.67
C GLY A 84 -4.70 22.88 -5.57
N GLN A 85 -4.52 23.72 -6.58
CA GLN A 85 -3.46 24.69 -6.69
C GLN A 85 -3.99 26.04 -6.21
N VAL A 86 -3.58 26.49 -5.01
CA VAL A 86 -4.00 27.78 -4.44
C VAL A 86 -3.08 28.94 -4.83
N HIS A 87 -1.88 28.62 -5.32
CA HIS A 87 -0.90 29.55 -5.87
C HIS A 87 -0.07 28.80 -6.91
N GLU A 88 0.62 29.48 -7.83
CA GLU A 88 1.47 28.87 -8.87
C GLU A 88 2.44 27.81 -8.31
N LYS A 89 2.93 28.03 -7.08
CA LYS A 89 3.89 27.16 -6.40
C LYS A 89 3.31 26.37 -5.22
N VAL A 90 2.02 26.55 -4.89
CA VAL A 90 1.45 25.96 -3.67
C VAL A 90 0.25 25.10 -4.00
N TYR A 91 0.39 23.81 -3.73
CA TYR A 91 -0.64 22.79 -3.85
C TYR A 91 -1.03 22.29 -2.46
N PHE A 92 -2.31 22.00 -2.26
CA PHE A 92 -2.82 21.36 -1.05
C PHE A 92 -3.60 20.10 -1.38
N ARG A 93 -3.67 19.19 -0.41
CA ARG A 93 -4.51 18.00 -0.48
C ARG A 93 -5.01 17.66 0.91
N PHE A 94 -6.32 17.41 1.00
CA PHE A 94 -7.00 16.96 2.20
C PHE A 94 -7.89 15.79 1.82
N ARG A 95 -7.86 14.69 2.61
CA ARG A 95 -8.73 13.53 2.41
C ARG A 95 -9.15 12.94 3.75
N ASN A 96 -10.46 12.78 3.93
CA ASN A 96 -11.04 12.11 5.10
C ASN A 96 -11.78 10.83 4.69
N ARG A 97 -11.64 9.77 5.50
CA ARG A 97 -12.26 8.47 5.32
C ARG A 97 -13.39 8.28 6.34
N TYR A 98 -14.62 8.13 5.85
CA TYR A 98 -15.82 7.98 6.67
C TYR A 98 -16.15 6.54 7.04
N THR A 99 -15.51 5.55 6.41
CA THR A 99 -15.72 4.11 6.68
C THR A 99 -14.76 3.55 7.74
N LYS A 100 -13.84 4.35 8.25
CA LYS A 100 -12.99 3.97 9.40
C LYS A 100 -13.78 4.16 10.69
N THR A 101 -13.71 3.19 11.58
CA THR A 101 -14.26 3.34 12.92
C THR A 101 -13.68 4.59 13.58
N PRO A 102 -14.50 5.44 14.21
CA PRO A 102 -14.00 6.60 14.94
C PRO A 102 -12.98 6.11 15.99
N SER A 103 -11.75 6.54 15.84
CA SER A 103 -10.69 6.30 16.82
C SER A 103 -10.41 7.59 17.56
N SER A 104 -9.88 7.48 18.78
CA SER A 104 -9.30 8.60 19.49
C SER A 104 -8.29 9.33 18.61
N GLN A 105 -8.00 10.54 18.95
CA GLN A 105 -6.98 11.37 18.31
C GLN A 105 -5.64 10.61 18.34
N SER A 106 -4.97 10.52 17.19
CA SER A 106 -3.63 9.95 17.09
C SER A 106 -2.58 10.88 17.71
N ILE A 107 -1.37 10.39 17.94
CA ILE A 107 -0.28 11.16 18.55
C ILE A 107 0.08 12.43 17.80
N ASP A 108 -0.22 12.52 16.50
CA ASP A 108 -0.06 13.71 15.67
C ASP A 108 -1.21 14.74 15.81
N ASN A 109 -2.07 14.60 16.84
CA ASN A 109 -3.20 15.48 17.17
C ASN A 109 -4.27 15.59 16.09
N ILE A 110 -4.36 14.66 15.16
CA ILE A 110 -5.40 14.64 14.14
C ILE A 110 -6.21 13.33 14.21
N PHE A 111 -7.49 13.37 13.87
CA PHE A 111 -8.32 12.17 13.88
C PHE A 111 -7.77 11.10 12.93
N GLY A 112 -7.75 9.85 13.38
CA GLY A 112 -7.28 8.71 12.59
C GLY A 112 -8.07 8.45 11.30
N SER A 113 -9.23 9.10 11.11
CA SER A 113 -10.00 9.10 9.86
C SER A 113 -9.44 10.03 8.79
N VAL A 114 -8.60 11.02 9.16
CA VAL A 114 -7.93 11.90 8.20
C VAL A 114 -6.74 11.16 7.61
N ASP A 115 -6.85 10.78 6.34
CA ASP A 115 -5.77 10.13 5.61
C ASP A 115 -4.70 11.15 5.17
N LEU A 116 -5.11 12.29 4.63
CA LEU A 116 -4.21 13.30 4.06
C LEU A 116 -4.58 14.70 4.53
N ALA A 117 -3.58 15.48 4.93
CA ALA A 117 -3.71 16.90 5.27
C ALA A 117 -2.33 17.57 5.11
N PHE A 118 -1.98 17.98 3.88
CA PHE A 118 -0.65 18.53 3.61
C PHE A 118 -0.66 19.70 2.62
N ILE A 119 0.44 20.45 2.66
CA ILE A 119 0.78 21.47 1.68
C ILE A 119 2.08 21.06 0.98
N ARG A 120 2.13 21.26 -0.35
CA ARG A 120 3.33 21.10 -1.17
C ARG A 120 3.71 22.44 -1.78
N VAL A 121 4.98 22.78 -1.67
CA VAL A 121 5.57 23.99 -2.25
C VAL A 121 6.57 23.58 -3.33
N SER A 122 6.37 24.03 -4.57
CA SER A 122 7.33 23.89 -5.65
C SER A 122 8.45 24.92 -5.48
N LEU A 123 9.65 24.46 -5.16
CA LEU A 123 10.82 25.30 -4.97
C LEU A 123 11.45 25.70 -6.32
N SER A 124 11.37 24.77 -7.28
CA SER A 124 11.79 24.94 -8.67
C SER A 124 11.04 23.93 -9.54
N ASP A 125 11.30 23.87 -10.84
CA ASP A 125 10.75 22.87 -11.76
C ASP A 125 11.15 21.44 -11.40
N LYS A 126 12.21 21.26 -10.60
CA LYS A 126 12.73 19.94 -10.21
C LYS A 126 12.52 19.59 -8.74
N TRP A 127 12.36 20.59 -7.87
CA TRP A 127 12.33 20.38 -6.43
C TRP A 127 11.01 20.82 -5.82
N SER A 128 10.44 19.98 -4.96
CA SER A 128 9.31 20.36 -4.13
C SER A 128 9.49 19.89 -2.69
N LEU A 129 8.89 20.66 -1.77
CA LEU A 129 8.81 20.36 -0.35
C LEU A 129 7.34 20.14 0.02
N THR A 130 7.04 19.06 0.74
CA THR A 130 5.71 18.76 1.28
C THR A 130 5.80 18.68 2.80
N ALA A 131 4.82 19.19 3.51
CA ALA A 131 4.72 19.08 4.96
C ALA A 131 3.27 18.87 5.39
N GLY A 132 3.06 18.05 6.41
CA GLY A 132 1.77 17.67 6.97
C GLY A 132 1.56 16.16 7.02
N LYS A 133 0.31 15.71 7.16
CA LYS A 133 -0.05 14.28 7.14
C LYS A 133 -0.15 13.81 5.69
N MET A 134 0.65 12.83 5.34
CA MET A 134 0.77 12.34 3.96
C MET A 134 0.86 10.81 3.93
N CYS A 135 0.74 10.24 2.73
CA CYS A 135 1.04 8.84 2.52
C CYS A 135 2.55 8.62 2.66
N ALA A 136 2.95 7.66 3.48
CA ALA A 136 4.33 7.20 3.49
C ALA A 136 4.64 6.49 2.16
N ASP A 137 5.66 6.95 1.44
CA ASP A 137 5.95 6.51 0.06
C ASP A 137 6.85 5.25 0.06
N TRP A 138 6.50 4.27 0.87
CA TRP A 138 7.30 3.05 1.11
C TRP A 138 6.82 1.80 0.36
N GLY A 139 5.73 1.89 -0.42
CA GLY A 139 5.16 0.73 -1.10
C GLY A 139 5.53 0.63 -2.57
N GLY A 140 5.03 -0.44 -3.20
CA GLY A 140 4.98 -0.65 -4.63
C GLY A 140 3.64 -0.24 -5.24
N TYR A 141 3.17 -0.99 -6.25
CA TYR A 141 1.93 -0.69 -6.97
C TYR A 141 0.66 -0.95 -6.15
N GLU A 142 0.66 -2.01 -5.33
CA GLU A 142 -0.46 -2.28 -4.42
C GLU A 142 -0.72 -1.10 -3.49
N PHE A 143 0.35 -0.55 -2.93
CA PHE A 143 0.29 0.56 -2.00
C PHE A 143 -0.05 1.90 -2.68
N ASP A 144 0.46 2.13 -3.90
CA ASP A 144 0.28 3.37 -4.67
C ASP A 144 -1.14 3.49 -5.27
N ALA A 145 -1.85 2.38 -5.39
CA ALA A 145 -3.20 2.34 -5.93
C ALA A 145 -4.20 3.14 -5.07
N ASN A 146 -5.23 3.69 -5.71
CA ASN A 146 -6.31 4.31 -4.94
C ASN A 146 -6.99 3.24 -4.08
N PRO A 147 -7.16 3.44 -2.77
CA PRO A 147 -7.77 2.44 -1.89
C PRO A 147 -9.17 1.96 -2.29
N ILE A 148 -9.91 2.72 -3.12
CA ILE A 148 -11.19 2.25 -3.66
C ILE A 148 -11.00 1.16 -4.73
N ASP A 149 -9.81 1.00 -5.30
CA ASP A 149 -9.46 0.05 -6.34
C ASP A 149 -8.87 -1.25 -5.77
N ILE A 150 -8.46 -1.27 -4.50
CA ILE A 150 -7.93 -2.44 -3.81
C ILE A 150 -9.05 -3.16 -3.05
N TYR A 151 -9.38 -4.37 -3.46
CA TYR A 151 -10.44 -5.18 -2.85
C TYR A 151 -10.00 -5.87 -1.56
N GLU A 152 -8.72 -6.24 -1.47
CA GLU A 152 -8.06 -6.81 -0.29
C GLU A 152 -6.57 -6.48 -0.38
N TYR A 153 -5.95 -6.14 0.74
CA TYR A 153 -4.51 -5.95 0.82
C TYR A 153 -3.81 -7.24 1.22
N ALA A 154 -2.56 -7.39 0.79
CA ALA A 154 -1.65 -8.38 1.32
C ALA A 154 -1.19 -7.98 2.74
N ASP A 155 -0.60 -8.92 3.48
CA ASP A 155 -0.42 -8.81 4.93
C ASP A 155 0.36 -7.58 5.39
N ILE A 156 1.51 -7.29 4.79
CA ILE A 156 2.35 -6.15 5.21
C ILE A 156 1.63 -4.82 5.01
N VAL A 157 0.94 -4.65 3.87
CA VAL A 157 0.25 -3.39 3.55
C VAL A 157 -1.00 -3.21 4.40
N GLU A 158 -1.74 -4.29 4.70
CA GLU A 158 -2.93 -4.25 5.57
C GLU A 158 -2.58 -3.78 6.98
N MET A 159 -1.45 -4.27 7.53
CA MET A 159 -1.01 -3.96 8.90
C MET A 159 -0.24 -2.64 9.01
N ALA A 160 0.19 -2.06 7.89
CA ALA A 160 1.02 -0.86 7.90
C ALA A 160 0.25 0.43 8.26
N ASP A 161 0.93 1.33 8.94
CA ASP A 161 0.46 2.69 9.26
C ASP A 161 0.78 3.62 8.07
N ASN A 162 -0.15 3.71 7.11
CA ASN A 162 0.10 4.25 5.78
C ASN A 162 0.06 5.78 5.69
N PHE A 163 -0.51 6.46 6.69
CA PHE A 163 -0.71 7.92 6.67
C PHE A 163 -0.08 8.55 7.91
N LEU A 164 1.07 9.18 7.70
CA LEU A 164 1.93 9.70 8.77
C LEU A 164 2.20 11.19 8.57
N SER A 165 2.45 11.89 9.68
CA SER A 165 2.80 13.29 9.68
C SER A 165 4.31 13.47 9.54
N GLY A 166 4.74 14.49 8.76
CA GLY A 166 6.15 14.78 8.60
C GLY A 166 6.45 15.68 7.40
N ILE A 167 7.64 15.51 6.86
CA ILE A 167 8.15 16.30 5.73
C ILE A 167 8.62 15.38 4.60
N GLN A 168 8.51 15.89 3.37
CA GLN A 168 8.94 15.21 2.16
C GLN A 168 9.67 16.19 1.24
N VAL A 169 10.79 15.74 0.70
CA VAL A 169 11.48 16.40 -0.41
C VAL A 169 11.34 15.52 -1.64
N SER A 170 10.88 16.09 -2.76
CA SER A 170 10.81 15.38 -4.04
C SER A 170 11.73 16.03 -5.06
N TYR A 171 12.40 15.19 -5.84
CA TYR A 171 13.33 15.60 -6.88
C TYR A 171 13.02 14.93 -8.21
N GLN A 172 12.69 15.73 -9.23
CA GLN A 172 12.53 15.28 -10.61
C GLN A 172 13.89 15.31 -11.31
N ALA A 173 14.59 14.15 -11.30
CA ALA A 173 15.94 14.06 -11.88
C ALA A 173 15.91 14.20 -13.40
N PHE A 174 15.01 13.44 -14.05
CA PHE A 174 14.76 13.44 -15.48
C PHE A 174 13.24 13.43 -15.72
N GLN A 175 12.81 13.64 -16.93
CA GLN A 175 11.38 13.68 -17.29
C GLN A 175 10.61 12.43 -16.83
N ASN A 176 11.28 11.26 -16.78
CA ASN A 176 10.67 9.96 -16.47
C ASN A 176 11.19 9.35 -15.16
N HIS A 177 11.94 10.09 -14.35
CA HIS A 177 12.52 9.58 -13.09
C HIS A 177 12.39 10.61 -11.98
N SER A 178 11.75 10.21 -10.90
CA SER A 178 11.63 11.02 -9.70
C SER A 178 12.09 10.26 -8.46
N PHE A 179 12.62 11.01 -7.50
CA PHE A 179 13.03 10.53 -6.20
C PHE A 179 12.26 11.29 -5.13
N THR A 180 11.85 10.57 -4.09
CA THR A 180 11.19 11.14 -2.92
C THR A 180 11.95 10.70 -1.68
N PHE A 181 12.16 11.63 -0.76
CA PHE A 181 12.74 11.38 0.55
C PHE A 181 11.79 11.95 1.60
N GLN A 182 11.45 11.14 2.59
CA GLN A 182 10.56 11.52 3.67
C GLN A 182 11.23 11.32 5.03
N ALA A 183 10.90 12.19 5.98
CA ALA A 183 11.10 11.99 7.40
C ALA A 183 9.71 12.18 8.05
N LEU A 184 9.15 11.09 8.55
CA LEU A 184 7.80 11.02 9.07
C LEU A 184 7.84 10.53 10.52
N ASP A 185 6.79 10.82 11.30
CA ASP A 185 6.56 10.06 12.53
C ASP A 185 6.46 8.56 12.17
N SER A 186 7.03 7.67 12.98
CA SER A 186 7.04 6.25 12.63
C SER A 186 5.69 5.57 12.86
N ARG A 187 4.80 6.17 13.66
CA ARG A 187 3.53 5.58 14.10
C ARG A 187 2.47 6.64 14.43
N THR A 188 1.21 6.21 14.49
CA THR A 188 0.06 7.03 14.90
C THR A 188 -0.49 6.65 16.28
N LYS A 189 -0.01 5.55 16.86
CA LYS A 189 -0.33 5.05 18.20
C LYS A 189 0.87 5.20 19.15
N SER A 190 0.65 5.11 20.44
CA SER A 190 1.74 5.08 21.42
C SER A 190 2.58 3.80 21.24
N PHE A 191 3.79 3.80 21.81
CA PHE A 191 4.67 2.63 21.79
C PHE A 191 4.02 1.44 22.50
N GLU A 192 3.45 1.67 23.68
CA GLU A 192 2.77 0.66 24.47
C GLU A 192 1.53 0.07 23.77
N GLU A 193 0.74 0.91 23.04
CA GLU A 193 -0.42 0.43 22.26
C GLU A 193 -0.02 -0.49 21.09
N LEU A 194 1.19 -0.34 20.56
CA LEU A 194 1.67 -1.17 19.45
C LEU A 194 2.42 -2.42 19.90
N TYR A 195 3.24 -2.27 20.95
CA TYR A 195 4.23 -3.29 21.29
C TYR A 195 4.04 -3.88 22.68
N GLY A 196 3.11 -3.35 23.49
CA GLY A 196 2.98 -3.70 24.90
C GLY A 196 4.14 -3.18 25.76
N GLU A 197 4.17 -3.58 27.01
CA GLU A 197 5.27 -3.26 27.93
C GLU A 197 6.51 -4.12 27.61
N GLN A 198 7.45 -3.58 26.86
CA GLN A 198 8.67 -4.28 26.41
C GLN A 198 9.72 -4.32 27.56
N PRO A 199 10.09 -5.51 28.07
CA PRO A 199 11.09 -5.60 29.15
C PRO A 199 12.46 -5.10 28.71
N GLY A 200 12.98 -4.10 29.44
CA GLY A 200 14.34 -3.59 29.21
C GLY A 200 14.53 -2.72 27.98
N MET A 201 13.46 -2.40 27.25
CA MET A 201 13.52 -1.46 26.11
C MET A 201 13.22 -0.03 26.53
N VAL A 202 13.87 0.90 25.89
CA VAL A 202 13.64 2.33 26.04
C VAL A 202 13.06 2.87 24.74
N GLU A 203 11.85 3.39 24.81
CA GLU A 203 11.19 4.03 23.68
C GLU A 203 12.06 5.15 23.09
N SER A 204 12.14 5.23 21.77
CA SER A 204 12.82 6.35 21.11
C SER A 204 12.12 7.67 21.44
N LYS A 205 12.90 8.67 21.86
CA LYS A 205 12.38 10.03 22.07
C LYS A 205 12.03 10.75 20.75
N VAL A 206 12.53 10.23 19.63
CA VAL A 206 12.30 10.77 18.28
C VAL A 206 12.03 9.59 17.33
N PRO A 207 10.84 8.95 17.46
CA PRO A 207 10.50 7.79 16.63
C PRO A 207 10.17 8.26 15.22
N LEU A 208 11.09 8.09 14.28
CA LEU A 208 10.95 8.51 12.88
C LEU A 208 10.97 7.31 11.93
N ALA A 209 10.28 7.49 10.81
CA ALA A 209 10.40 6.69 9.61
C ALA A 209 11.07 7.53 8.52
N PHE A 210 12.24 7.08 8.05
CA PHE A 210 12.94 7.64 6.91
C PHE A 210 12.62 6.82 5.69
N VAL A 211 12.06 7.46 4.66
CA VAL A 211 11.65 6.77 3.43
C VAL A 211 12.41 7.35 2.24
N ALA A 212 12.91 6.47 1.38
CA ALA A 212 13.44 6.79 0.07
C ALA A 212 12.63 6.03 -0.99
N ASN A 213 12.15 6.72 -2.01
CA ASN A 213 11.39 6.12 -3.11
C ASN A 213 11.93 6.60 -4.46
N TRP A 214 12.02 5.69 -5.40
CA TRP A 214 12.34 5.96 -6.79
C TRP A 214 11.20 5.48 -7.70
N ARG A 215 10.71 6.39 -8.52
CA ARG A 215 9.75 6.11 -9.58
C ARG A 215 10.43 6.29 -10.93
N GLY A 216 10.45 5.23 -11.72
CA GLY A 216 11.05 5.21 -13.05
C GLY A 216 10.07 4.79 -14.13
N SER A 217 10.22 5.35 -15.32
CA SER A 217 9.43 4.97 -16.49
C SER A 217 10.34 4.78 -17.70
N PHE A 218 10.22 3.63 -18.35
CA PHE A 218 11.09 3.18 -19.43
C PHE A 218 10.27 2.79 -20.66
N PHE A 219 10.92 2.77 -21.83
CA PHE A 219 10.34 2.34 -23.11
C PHE A 219 9.01 3.03 -23.43
N GLY A 220 8.94 4.36 -23.19
CA GLY A 220 7.73 5.13 -23.46
C GLY A 220 6.57 4.76 -22.53
N GLY A 221 6.85 4.41 -21.26
CA GLY A 221 5.85 4.06 -20.26
C GLY A 221 5.38 2.60 -20.30
N LYS A 222 6.03 1.75 -21.10
CA LYS A 222 5.69 0.32 -21.15
C LYS A 222 6.18 -0.45 -19.94
N PHE A 223 7.32 -0.05 -19.37
CA PHE A 223 7.83 -0.61 -18.11
C PHE A 223 8.04 0.51 -17.12
N ASN A 224 7.47 0.36 -15.93
CA ASN A 224 7.53 1.36 -14.86
C ASN A 224 7.95 0.68 -13.56
N THR A 225 8.59 1.45 -12.68
CA THR A 225 9.06 1.00 -11.36
C THR A 225 8.60 1.94 -10.27
N ILE A 226 8.31 1.37 -9.10
CA ILE A 226 8.15 2.07 -7.81
C ILE A 226 8.96 1.26 -6.81
N TRP A 227 10.18 1.70 -6.53
CA TRP A 227 11.08 1.03 -5.59
C TRP A 227 11.30 1.91 -4.38
N SER A 228 11.15 1.33 -3.21
CA SER A 228 11.26 2.07 -1.96
C SER A 228 12.03 1.32 -0.89
N TYR A 229 12.59 2.08 0.01
CA TYR A 229 13.20 1.63 1.25
C TYR A 229 12.72 2.52 2.38
N ALA A 230 12.41 1.93 3.54
CA ALA A 230 12.09 2.64 4.75
C ALA A 230 12.86 2.08 5.95
N LEU A 231 13.34 3.00 6.79
CA LEU A 231 13.98 2.71 8.07
C LEU A 231 13.15 3.36 9.17
N HIS A 232 12.65 2.57 10.12
CA HIS A 232 11.94 3.06 11.29
C HIS A 232 12.83 2.96 12.53
N THR A 233 12.76 3.96 13.39
CA THR A 233 13.49 4.05 14.66
C THR A 233 12.50 4.04 15.83
N GLU A 234 12.09 2.85 16.28
CA GLU A 234 10.98 2.68 17.22
C GLU A 234 11.42 2.80 18.69
N ALA A 235 12.59 2.25 19.02
CA ALA A 235 13.21 2.31 20.35
C ALA A 235 14.71 2.55 20.20
N GLU A 236 15.42 2.73 21.33
CA GLU A 236 16.87 2.88 21.32
C GLU A 236 17.51 1.58 20.80
N ASP A 237 18.33 1.70 19.73
CA ASP A 237 18.98 0.58 19.00
C ASP A 237 18.01 -0.48 18.42
N VAL A 238 16.75 -0.13 18.21
CA VAL A 238 15.71 -1.01 17.67
C VAL A 238 15.14 -0.42 16.39
N PHE A 239 15.20 -1.19 15.30
CA PHE A 239 14.90 -0.72 13.97
C PHE A 239 13.92 -1.65 13.24
N MET A 240 13.21 -1.10 12.26
CA MET A 240 12.56 -1.85 11.21
C MET A 240 13.13 -1.40 9.86
N ASN A 241 13.56 -2.37 9.06
CA ASN A 241 14.01 -2.15 7.70
C ASN A 241 12.99 -2.75 6.74
N TYR A 242 12.48 -1.94 5.85
CA TYR A 242 11.46 -2.37 4.89
C TYR A 242 11.83 -1.92 3.48
N PHE A 243 11.63 -2.79 2.49
CA PHE A 243 11.75 -2.43 1.08
C PHE A 243 10.66 -3.07 0.23
N ALA A 244 10.26 -2.32 -0.80
CA ALA A 244 9.35 -2.78 -1.82
C ALA A 244 9.92 -2.53 -3.22
N LEU A 245 9.79 -3.52 -4.09
CA LEU A 245 10.23 -3.49 -5.48
C LEU A 245 9.03 -3.69 -6.39
N GLY A 246 8.31 -2.59 -6.68
CA GLY A 246 7.15 -2.57 -7.55
C GLY A 246 7.54 -2.41 -9.01
N ASN A 247 7.01 -3.28 -9.88
CA ASN A 247 7.26 -3.27 -11.31
C ASN A 247 5.95 -3.38 -12.07
N GLN A 248 5.78 -2.58 -13.12
CA GLN A 248 4.59 -2.59 -13.96
C GLN A 248 4.98 -2.74 -15.43
N LEU A 249 4.33 -3.66 -16.13
CA LEU A 249 4.45 -3.88 -17.57
C LEU A 249 3.11 -3.58 -18.25
N LYS A 250 3.12 -2.66 -19.24
CA LYS A 250 1.94 -2.29 -20.05
C LYS A 250 2.14 -2.71 -21.49
N LEU A 251 1.32 -3.65 -21.96
CA LEU A 251 1.34 -4.19 -23.34
C LEU A 251 -0.04 -4.06 -23.98
N GLY A 252 -0.34 -2.88 -24.51
CA GLY A 252 -1.63 -2.60 -25.14
C GLY A 252 -2.81 -2.75 -24.18
N LYS A 253 -3.58 -3.83 -24.31
CA LYS A 253 -4.74 -4.13 -23.46
C LYS A 253 -4.38 -4.87 -22.15
N PHE A 254 -3.16 -5.33 -22.02
CA PHE A 254 -2.67 -6.08 -20.89
C PHE A 254 -1.78 -5.22 -20.01
N THR A 255 -2.00 -5.29 -18.70
CA THR A 255 -1.12 -4.71 -17.68
C THR A 255 -0.81 -5.79 -16.64
N MET A 256 0.44 -5.86 -16.27
CA MET A 256 0.93 -6.68 -15.16
C MET A 256 1.62 -5.75 -14.16
N GLU A 257 1.27 -5.88 -12.89
CA GLU A 257 1.93 -5.26 -11.78
C GLU A 257 2.42 -6.34 -10.83
N TYR A 258 3.63 -6.18 -10.35
CA TYR A 258 4.24 -7.12 -9.42
C TYR A 258 5.04 -6.37 -8.37
N ASP A 259 4.72 -6.62 -7.11
CA ASP A 259 5.44 -6.12 -5.95
C ASP A 259 6.10 -7.28 -5.21
N PHE A 260 7.37 -7.12 -4.90
CA PHE A 260 8.06 -7.87 -3.87
C PHE A 260 8.30 -6.94 -2.70
N LYS A 261 7.90 -7.37 -1.49
CA LYS A 261 8.07 -6.62 -0.25
C LYS A 261 8.79 -7.47 0.77
N TYR A 262 9.63 -6.83 1.56
CA TYR A 262 10.42 -7.51 2.58
C TYR A 262 10.60 -6.60 3.79
N SER A 263 10.27 -7.10 4.97
CA SER A 263 10.41 -6.40 6.25
C SER A 263 11.27 -7.19 7.21
N MET A 264 12.23 -6.52 7.82
CA MET A 264 13.02 -7.02 8.95
C MET A 264 12.71 -6.14 10.16
N GLU A 265 12.15 -6.71 11.18
CA GLU A 265 11.57 -6.00 12.30
C GLU A 265 12.21 -6.49 13.61
N ASP A 266 13.05 -5.63 14.21
CA ASP A 266 13.61 -5.92 15.53
C ASP A 266 12.50 -6.02 16.61
N LEU A 267 11.40 -5.26 16.43
CA LEU A 267 10.10 -5.43 17.10
C LEU A 267 9.03 -5.70 16.06
N ASP A 268 8.17 -6.67 16.31
CA ASP A 268 7.09 -7.09 15.41
C ASP A 268 6.07 -5.97 15.18
N ARG A 269 6.36 -5.10 14.24
CA ARG A 269 5.51 -3.99 13.81
C ARG A 269 4.30 -4.47 13.02
N THR A 270 4.50 -5.46 12.16
CA THR A 270 3.44 -6.08 11.38
C THR A 270 2.48 -6.86 12.28
N GLY A 271 2.97 -7.41 13.41
CA GLY A 271 2.15 -7.97 14.49
C GLY A 271 1.55 -9.35 14.21
N ILE A 272 1.83 -9.97 13.06
CA ILE A 272 1.26 -11.28 12.69
C ILE A 272 1.89 -12.40 13.49
N VAL A 273 3.19 -12.37 13.70
CA VAL A 273 3.91 -13.35 14.51
C VAL A 273 3.46 -13.24 15.96
N SER A 274 3.43 -12.03 16.52
CA SER A 274 2.96 -11.77 17.87
C SER A 274 1.51 -12.20 18.08
N ALA A 275 0.63 -11.95 17.11
CA ALA A 275 -0.78 -12.40 17.18
C ALA A 275 -0.95 -13.93 17.09
N THR A 276 0.05 -14.66 16.61
CA THR A 276 0.02 -16.13 16.55
C THR A 276 0.47 -16.77 17.86
N VAL A 277 1.36 -16.11 18.59
CA VAL A 277 1.88 -16.61 19.85
C VAL A 277 0.96 -16.19 20.99
N PRO A 278 0.53 -17.09 21.89
CA PRO A 278 -0.36 -16.73 22.99
C PRO A 278 0.24 -15.69 23.96
N ASP A 279 -0.55 -14.69 24.35
CA ASP A 279 -0.17 -13.65 25.32
C ASP A 279 0.25 -14.22 26.69
N THR A 280 -0.19 -15.45 27.00
CA THR A 280 0.23 -16.16 28.21
C THR A 280 1.70 -16.57 28.20
N LEU A 281 2.31 -16.62 27.02
CA LEU A 281 3.75 -16.89 26.86
C LEU A 281 4.53 -15.59 26.76
N TYR A 282 4.05 -14.67 25.91
CA TYR A 282 4.67 -13.35 25.66
C TYR A 282 3.55 -12.31 25.55
N PRO A 283 3.32 -11.49 26.60
CA PRO A 283 2.25 -10.48 26.62
C PRO A 283 2.64 -9.16 25.89
N TRP A 284 3.70 -9.16 25.12
CA TRP A 284 4.22 -8.04 24.35
C TRP A 284 4.58 -8.47 22.94
N ALA A 285 4.81 -7.50 22.05
CA ALA A 285 5.25 -7.79 20.68
C ALA A 285 6.59 -8.52 20.67
N LEU A 286 6.67 -9.53 19.82
CA LEU A 286 7.88 -10.36 19.68
C LEU A 286 8.99 -9.58 18.96
N GLN A 287 10.22 -10.09 19.08
CA GLN A 287 11.41 -9.50 18.47
C GLN A 287 11.87 -10.35 17.28
N ASN A 288 12.70 -9.73 16.41
CA ASN A 288 13.36 -10.39 15.30
C ASN A 288 12.38 -11.10 14.33
N CYS A 289 11.33 -10.41 13.93
CA CYS A 289 10.36 -10.88 12.97
C CYS A 289 10.76 -10.50 11.54
N VAL A 290 10.52 -11.40 10.60
CA VAL A 290 10.82 -11.18 9.18
C VAL A 290 9.62 -11.55 8.34
N TYR A 291 9.19 -10.62 7.50
CA TYR A 291 8.09 -10.79 6.57
C TYR A 291 8.55 -10.67 5.14
N SER A 292 8.01 -11.51 4.27
CA SER A 292 8.17 -11.35 2.82
C SER A 292 6.83 -11.57 2.13
N GLU A 293 6.60 -10.78 1.09
CA GLU A 293 5.32 -10.71 0.42
C GLU A 293 5.50 -10.58 -1.08
N HIS A 294 4.71 -11.34 -1.84
CA HIS A 294 4.58 -11.25 -3.28
C HIS A 294 3.15 -10.90 -3.63
N TRP A 295 2.97 -9.81 -4.35
CA TRP A 295 1.68 -9.38 -4.86
C TRP A 295 1.76 -9.27 -6.38
N LEU A 296 0.85 -9.93 -7.09
CA LEU A 296 0.77 -9.94 -8.55
C LEU A 296 -0.63 -9.51 -8.97
N HIS A 297 -0.73 -8.50 -9.82
CA HIS A 297 -1.98 -8.06 -10.43
C HIS A 297 -1.88 -8.15 -11.96
N LEU A 298 -2.70 -8.99 -12.53
CA LEU A 298 -2.87 -9.13 -13.98
C LEU A 298 -4.21 -8.53 -14.37
N TYR A 299 -4.17 -7.63 -15.33
CA TYR A 299 -5.32 -6.89 -15.79
C TYR A 299 -5.40 -6.93 -17.30
N TYR A 300 -6.58 -7.26 -17.84
CA TYR A 300 -6.81 -7.32 -19.28
C TYR A 300 -8.10 -6.63 -19.69
N ARG A 301 -8.01 -5.63 -20.56
CA ARG A 301 -9.14 -4.91 -21.13
C ARG A 301 -9.71 -5.64 -22.34
N ILE A 302 -10.76 -6.44 -22.14
CA ILE A 302 -11.45 -7.18 -23.21
C ILE A 302 -12.03 -6.20 -24.23
N SER A 303 -12.77 -5.21 -23.72
CA SER A 303 -13.42 -4.16 -24.52
C SER A 303 -13.39 -2.82 -23.79
N PRO A 304 -13.80 -1.70 -24.41
CA PRO A 304 -13.89 -0.42 -23.70
C PRO A 304 -14.80 -0.43 -22.47
N LYS A 305 -15.67 -1.45 -22.34
CA LYS A 305 -16.64 -1.56 -21.25
C LYS A 305 -16.37 -2.72 -20.28
N ILE A 306 -15.50 -3.65 -20.63
CA ILE A 306 -15.30 -4.88 -19.84
C ILE A 306 -13.83 -5.10 -19.60
N ASN A 307 -13.47 -5.23 -18.32
CA ASN A 307 -12.17 -5.65 -17.87
C ASN A 307 -12.26 -6.96 -17.09
N ILE A 308 -11.21 -7.74 -17.14
CA ILE A 308 -10.98 -8.84 -16.23
C ILE A 308 -9.65 -8.62 -15.53
N ALA A 309 -9.59 -9.01 -14.26
CA ALA A 309 -8.37 -8.94 -13.48
C ALA A 309 -8.24 -10.18 -12.58
N ILE A 310 -7.02 -10.47 -12.21
CA ILE A 310 -6.72 -11.41 -11.14
C ILE A 310 -5.58 -10.85 -10.30
N ILE A 311 -5.77 -10.85 -8.98
CA ILE A 311 -4.70 -10.58 -8.02
C ILE A 311 -4.31 -11.89 -7.39
N GLY A 312 -3.00 -12.13 -7.24
CA GLY A 312 -2.41 -13.23 -6.48
C GLY A 312 -1.53 -12.65 -5.38
N MET A 313 -1.57 -13.26 -4.20
CA MET A 313 -0.80 -12.87 -3.01
C MET A 313 -0.13 -14.10 -2.42
N LEU A 314 1.07 -13.93 -1.90
CA LEU A 314 1.80 -14.95 -1.16
C LEU A 314 2.64 -14.26 -0.09
N ASP A 315 2.33 -14.55 1.16
CA ASP A 315 2.88 -13.90 2.33
C ASP A 315 3.54 -14.93 3.24
N PHE A 316 4.71 -14.59 3.80
CA PHE A 316 5.45 -15.39 4.75
C PHE A 316 5.72 -14.57 6.01
N ALA A 317 5.39 -15.13 7.17
CA ALA A 317 5.71 -14.59 8.47
C ALA A 317 6.70 -15.51 9.18
N ASN A 318 7.86 -14.98 9.54
CA ASN A 318 8.94 -15.73 10.17
C ASN A 318 9.33 -15.07 11.49
N TRP A 319 9.66 -15.89 12.47
CA TRP A 319 10.21 -15.48 13.76
C TRP A 319 11.65 -15.97 13.89
N LYS A 320 12.60 -15.06 13.98
CA LYS A 320 14.05 -15.35 13.96
C LYS A 320 14.68 -15.41 15.35
N ASP A 321 13.92 -15.16 16.40
CA ASP A 321 14.42 -15.13 17.77
C ASP A 321 14.47 -16.54 18.38
N ASP A 322 15.44 -16.78 19.26
CA ASP A 322 15.63 -18.03 20.01
C ASP A 322 15.00 -17.98 21.42
N LEU A 323 14.05 -17.08 21.65
CA LEU A 323 13.38 -16.94 22.94
C LEU A 323 12.63 -18.20 23.37
N ASP A 324 12.08 -18.97 22.43
CA ASP A 324 11.45 -20.24 22.75
C ASP A 324 12.43 -21.41 22.65
N PRO A 325 12.88 -21.98 23.80
CA PRO A 325 13.82 -23.09 23.80
C PRO A 325 13.23 -24.41 23.24
N GLN A 326 11.93 -24.45 22.97
CA GLN A 326 11.25 -25.60 22.36
C GLN A 326 11.14 -25.50 20.84
N ARG A 327 11.61 -24.41 20.24
CA ARG A 327 11.62 -24.25 18.79
C ARG A 327 12.66 -25.19 18.17
N PRO A 328 12.28 -25.99 17.14
CA PRO A 328 13.24 -26.81 16.40
C PRO A 328 14.26 -25.91 15.69
N GLU A 329 15.51 -26.36 15.63
CA GLU A 329 16.59 -25.63 14.96
C GLU A 329 16.26 -25.40 13.46
N GLY A 330 16.30 -24.15 13.02
CA GLY A 330 16.03 -23.73 11.64
C GLY A 330 14.55 -23.62 11.26
N GLU A 331 13.62 -23.86 12.17
CA GLU A 331 12.18 -23.68 11.94
C GLU A 331 11.73 -22.25 12.30
N ASP A 332 12.03 -21.31 11.44
CA ASP A 332 11.65 -19.91 11.64
C ASP A 332 10.23 -19.57 11.15
N LEU A 333 9.69 -20.37 10.22
CA LEU A 333 8.40 -20.11 9.62
C LEU A 333 7.27 -20.30 10.64
N ILE A 334 6.46 -19.24 10.79
CA ILE A 334 5.24 -19.25 11.63
C ILE A 334 4.00 -19.50 10.78
N ARG A 335 3.84 -18.72 9.69
CA ARG A 335 2.66 -18.78 8.83
C ARG A 335 2.99 -18.45 7.37
N THR A 336 2.34 -19.15 6.46
CA THR A 336 2.21 -18.76 5.05
C THR A 336 0.76 -18.40 4.76
N ALA A 337 0.52 -17.31 4.02
CA ALA A 337 -0.81 -16.96 3.56
C ALA A 337 -0.84 -16.84 2.04
N TRP A 338 -1.87 -17.42 1.41
CA TRP A 338 -2.15 -17.31 -0.01
C TRP A 338 -3.40 -16.47 -0.24
N GLY A 339 -3.40 -15.67 -1.28
CA GLY A 339 -4.56 -14.90 -1.67
C GLY A 339 -4.79 -14.93 -3.17
N TYR A 340 -6.06 -14.93 -3.60
CA TYR A 340 -6.41 -14.80 -5.01
C TYR A 340 -7.74 -14.06 -5.18
N ILE A 341 -7.79 -13.13 -6.17
CA ILE A 341 -8.96 -12.27 -6.39
C ILE A 341 -9.27 -12.20 -7.90
N PRO A 342 -9.96 -13.17 -8.50
CA PRO A 342 -10.51 -13.01 -9.82
C PRO A 342 -11.63 -11.97 -9.80
N THR A 343 -11.58 -11.05 -10.75
CA THR A 343 -12.50 -9.90 -10.83
C THR A 343 -12.95 -9.68 -12.26
N ILE A 344 -14.23 -9.37 -12.43
CA ILE A 344 -14.79 -8.81 -13.65
C ILE A 344 -15.34 -7.41 -13.35
N GLU A 345 -15.06 -6.47 -14.24
CA GLU A 345 -15.52 -5.08 -14.14
C GLU A 345 -16.28 -4.67 -15.39
N TYR A 346 -17.38 -3.94 -15.18
CA TYR A 346 -18.21 -3.38 -16.26
C TYR A 346 -18.34 -1.87 -16.14
N TYR A 347 -17.93 -1.15 -17.16
CA TYR A 347 -17.98 0.31 -17.30
C TYR A 347 -19.16 0.71 -18.21
N PRO A 348 -20.30 1.10 -17.66
CA PRO A 348 -21.49 1.44 -18.48
C PRO A 348 -21.30 2.72 -19.30
N PHE A 349 -20.55 3.70 -18.77
CA PHE A 349 -20.38 5.02 -19.32
C PHE A 349 -18.93 5.30 -19.71
N LYS A 350 -18.71 6.06 -20.79
CA LYS A 350 -17.35 6.43 -21.25
C LYS A 350 -16.81 7.68 -20.55
N ASP A 351 -17.71 8.54 -20.09
CA ASP A 351 -17.43 9.88 -19.54
C ASP A 351 -17.61 9.95 -18.01
N LEU A 352 -17.83 8.81 -17.38
CA LEU A 352 -17.99 8.70 -15.94
C LEU A 352 -17.18 7.51 -15.40
N ASN A 353 -16.35 7.74 -14.40
CA ASN A 353 -15.64 6.66 -13.71
C ASN A 353 -16.58 5.97 -12.72
N LEU A 354 -17.57 5.28 -13.28
CA LEU A 354 -18.43 4.35 -12.56
C LEU A 354 -18.21 2.98 -13.16
N ARG A 355 -17.82 2.01 -12.32
CA ARG A 355 -17.78 0.62 -12.70
C ARG A 355 -18.54 -0.26 -11.73
N PHE A 356 -19.23 -1.24 -12.26
CA PHE A 356 -19.77 -2.36 -11.51
C PHE A 356 -18.73 -3.48 -11.52
N TYR A 357 -18.67 -4.25 -10.46
CA TYR A 357 -17.75 -5.37 -10.38
C TYR A 357 -18.39 -6.57 -9.68
N ALA A 358 -17.87 -7.75 -10.01
CA ALA A 358 -18.06 -8.96 -9.25
C ALA A 358 -16.69 -9.61 -9.05
N ASN A 359 -16.40 -10.05 -7.84
CA ASN A 359 -15.16 -10.74 -7.53
C ASN A 359 -15.37 -11.84 -6.47
N TRP A 360 -14.39 -12.73 -6.41
CA TRP A 360 -14.20 -13.64 -5.31
C TRP A 360 -12.85 -13.31 -4.65
N ILE A 361 -12.84 -13.16 -3.34
CA ILE A 361 -11.62 -12.99 -2.58
C ILE A 361 -11.43 -14.25 -1.76
N GLY A 362 -10.39 -15.02 -2.05
CA GLY A 362 -10.01 -16.21 -1.31
C GLY A 362 -8.69 -16.00 -0.59
N ARG A 363 -8.64 -16.33 0.71
CA ARG A 363 -7.40 -16.36 1.50
C ARG A 363 -7.27 -17.72 2.16
N ILE A 364 -6.06 -18.25 2.17
CA ILE A 364 -5.70 -19.56 2.77
C ILE A 364 -4.54 -19.30 3.71
N TYR A 365 -4.70 -19.64 4.97
CA TYR A 365 -3.70 -19.44 6.01
C TYR A 365 -3.21 -20.81 6.49
N ASN A 366 -1.90 -21.07 6.29
CA ASN A 366 -1.26 -22.30 6.71
C ASN A 366 -0.21 -21.98 7.77
N TYR A 367 -0.32 -22.59 8.92
CA TYR A 367 0.65 -22.47 10.00
C TYR A 367 1.67 -23.59 9.93
N SER A 368 2.90 -23.35 10.38
CA SER A 368 3.92 -24.38 10.52
C SER A 368 3.52 -25.42 11.57
N ASP A 369 4.13 -26.59 11.51
CA ASP A 369 3.90 -27.64 12.51
C ASP A 369 4.31 -27.15 13.91
N TYR A 370 5.42 -26.41 14.01
CA TYR A 370 5.83 -25.76 15.25
C TYR A 370 4.73 -24.83 15.80
N SER A 371 4.13 -23.96 14.96
CA SER A 371 3.06 -23.08 15.41
C SER A 371 1.80 -23.82 15.86
N LYS A 372 1.46 -24.91 15.18
CA LYS A 372 0.31 -25.77 15.53
C LYS A 372 0.52 -26.48 16.87
N GLU A 373 1.66 -27.13 17.03
CA GLU A 373 1.97 -27.93 18.22
C GLU A 373 2.24 -27.05 19.46
N ARG A 374 2.95 -25.95 19.25
CA ARG A 374 3.43 -25.09 20.35
C ARG A 374 2.43 -24.04 20.80
N PHE A 375 1.72 -23.42 19.83
CA PHE A 375 0.83 -22.28 20.04
C PHE A 375 -0.64 -22.61 19.86
N GLY A 376 -0.96 -23.83 19.38
CA GLY A 376 -2.34 -24.22 19.11
C GLY A 376 -2.94 -23.50 17.89
N ALA A 377 -2.10 -22.98 16.99
CA ALA A 377 -2.55 -22.39 15.73
C ALA A 377 -3.23 -23.44 14.85
N ALA A 378 -4.20 -23.05 14.06
CA ALA A 378 -4.91 -23.93 13.13
C ALA A 378 -4.99 -23.30 11.75
N ASP A 379 -4.82 -24.12 10.71
CA ASP A 379 -5.06 -23.69 9.34
C ASP A 379 -6.52 -23.30 9.16
N TYR A 380 -6.79 -22.27 8.35
CA TYR A 380 -8.14 -21.88 8.01
C TYR A 380 -8.18 -21.17 6.65
N THR A 381 -9.37 -21.06 6.10
CA THR A 381 -9.62 -20.33 4.85
C THR A 381 -10.69 -19.28 5.05
N THR A 382 -10.54 -18.15 4.36
CA THR A 382 -11.61 -17.17 4.25
C THR A 382 -12.02 -16.99 2.79
N GLY A 383 -13.31 -16.80 2.55
CA GLY A 383 -13.88 -16.54 1.24
C GLY A 383 -14.83 -15.35 1.30
N ARG A 384 -14.81 -14.52 0.25
CA ARG A 384 -15.78 -13.43 0.12
C ARG A 384 -16.20 -13.24 -1.32
N PHE A 385 -17.46 -13.54 -1.64
CA PHE A 385 -18.05 -13.17 -2.91
C PHE A 385 -18.65 -11.78 -2.80
N THR A 386 -18.33 -10.89 -3.74
CA THR A 386 -18.75 -9.49 -3.68
C THR A 386 -19.28 -9.04 -5.03
N VAL A 387 -20.42 -8.35 -5.01
CA VAL A 387 -20.96 -7.65 -6.17
C VAL A 387 -21.23 -6.21 -5.77
N GLY A 388 -20.73 -5.25 -6.55
CA GLY A 388 -20.83 -3.87 -6.14
C GLY A 388 -20.49 -2.86 -7.23
N PHE A 389 -20.28 -1.61 -6.79
CA PHE A 389 -19.77 -0.56 -7.66
C PHE A 389 -18.61 0.20 -7.03
N VAL A 390 -17.77 0.75 -7.89
CA VAL A 390 -16.72 1.72 -7.54
C VAL A 390 -16.96 2.99 -8.33
N SER A 391 -16.91 4.13 -7.68
CA SER A 391 -17.04 5.44 -8.32
C SER A 391 -16.22 6.49 -7.58
N PRO A 392 -15.10 6.96 -8.15
CA PRO A 392 -14.52 8.25 -7.79
C PRO A 392 -15.34 9.35 -8.47
N LEU A 393 -16.35 9.87 -7.78
CA LEU A 393 -17.24 10.90 -8.29
C LEU A 393 -16.60 12.28 -8.14
N ALA A 394 -16.18 12.88 -9.25
CA ALA A 394 -15.74 14.28 -9.26
C ALA A 394 -16.94 15.21 -9.11
N ILE A 395 -16.96 16.02 -8.05
CA ILE A 395 -18.04 16.97 -7.77
C ILE A 395 -17.78 18.28 -8.51
N PHE A 396 -16.53 18.77 -8.44
CA PHE A 396 -16.02 19.93 -9.21
C PHE A 396 -14.50 19.86 -9.33
#